data_50a07bd325e8fe7875721d8eeb8ee8b1
#
_entry.id   50a07bd325e8fe7875721d8eeb8ee8b1
#
_cell.length_a   1.000
_cell.length_b   1.000
_cell.length_c   1.000
_cell.angle_alpha   90.00
_cell.angle_beta   90.00
_cell.angle_gamma   90.00
#
_symmetry.space_group_name_H-M   'P 1'
#
loop_
_entity.id
_entity.type
_entity.pdbx_description
1 polymer ?
#
loop_
_entity_poly.entity_id
_entity_poly.type
_entity_poly.pdbx_seq_one_letter_code
_entity_poly.pdbx_strand_id
1 'polypeptide(L)'
;MHGFLGHDGISPRELLARGHDEVTNYGGLIIEACVNSVEQVSPECFRVFAGDQGTEPQAFEARRLLLATGLRDLTPDCPGFREFYGSSVFHCPDCDGYEVKDKRVAVLAHGENSAAFTANILTWTSHVTLLTDHHEISNSDRASLAALDVAIRTEAVVALEGDKPNRQLQRVFFSEGEPLECDALFFNLGTELATNFHEALGCRLDPECGLVWVDKTRQTSVKGVYAAGDITPNSQLAVVAAAEGAMAAIHIHQSLL
;
A
#
# COMPACT_ATOMS: atom_id res chain seq x y z
N MET A 1 1.73 -4.84 -12.55
CA MET A 1 0.92 -5.54 -11.51
C MET A 1 0.06 -6.62 -12.15
N HIS A 2 -0.15 -7.72 -11.44
CA HIS A 2 -0.97 -8.84 -11.86
C HIS A 2 -2.26 -8.93 -11.04
N GLY A 3 -3.13 -9.91 -11.34
CA GLY A 3 -4.35 -10.16 -10.56
C GLY A 3 -5.54 -9.25 -10.85
N PHE A 4 -5.50 -8.40 -11.88
CA PHE A 4 -6.65 -7.62 -12.35
C PHE A 4 -7.16 -8.18 -13.68
N LEU A 5 -8.28 -8.89 -13.66
CA LEU A 5 -8.85 -9.54 -14.84
C LEU A 5 -9.04 -8.54 -15.99
N GLY A 6 -8.51 -8.85 -17.16
CA GLY A 6 -8.56 -7.99 -18.36
C GLY A 6 -7.46 -6.92 -18.41
N HIS A 7 -6.66 -6.77 -17.34
CA HIS A 7 -5.57 -5.80 -17.25
C HIS A 7 -4.27 -6.41 -16.72
N ASP A 8 -4.01 -7.68 -17.04
CA ASP A 8 -2.80 -8.35 -16.59
C ASP A 8 -1.54 -7.64 -17.09
N GLY A 9 -0.58 -7.43 -16.20
CA GLY A 9 0.66 -6.70 -16.50
C GLY A 9 0.53 -5.19 -16.67
N ILE A 10 -0.66 -4.61 -16.51
CA ILE A 10 -0.85 -3.15 -16.62
C ILE A 10 -0.05 -2.39 -15.54
N SER A 11 0.50 -1.24 -15.90
CA SER A 11 1.12 -0.37 -14.91
C SER A 11 0.05 0.35 -14.07
N PRO A 12 0.32 0.65 -12.77
CA PRO A 12 -0.61 1.43 -11.94
C PRO A 12 -0.98 2.78 -12.57
N ARG A 13 0.00 3.44 -13.18
CA ARG A 13 -0.21 4.73 -13.87
C ARG A 13 -1.20 4.62 -15.03
N GLU A 14 -1.08 3.57 -15.83
CA GLU A 14 -1.98 3.35 -16.98
C GLU A 14 -3.39 2.99 -16.52
N LEU A 15 -3.52 2.16 -15.46
CA LEU A 15 -4.83 1.84 -14.89
C LEU A 15 -5.54 3.10 -14.35
N LEU A 16 -4.82 3.96 -13.64
CA LEU A 16 -5.34 5.24 -13.17
C LEU A 16 -5.75 6.17 -14.33
N ALA A 17 -4.92 6.28 -15.38
CA ALA A 17 -5.25 7.10 -16.53
C ALA A 17 -6.55 6.65 -17.21
N ARG A 18 -6.74 5.34 -17.40
CA ARG A 18 -7.99 4.79 -17.92
C ARG A 18 -9.19 5.11 -17.03
N GLY A 19 -9.04 4.97 -15.71
CA GLY A 19 -10.09 5.35 -14.75
C GLY A 19 -10.45 6.84 -14.81
N HIS A 20 -9.46 7.72 -14.96
CA HIS A 20 -9.67 9.15 -15.16
C HIS A 20 -10.45 9.45 -16.44
N ASP A 21 -10.08 8.82 -17.55
CA ASP A 21 -10.77 8.97 -18.83
C ASP A 21 -12.23 8.52 -18.71
N GLU A 22 -12.50 7.39 -18.06
CA GLU A 22 -13.86 6.88 -17.84
C GLU A 22 -14.70 7.87 -17.02
N VAL A 23 -14.18 8.36 -15.89
CA VAL A 23 -14.87 9.36 -15.05
C VAL A 23 -15.20 10.61 -15.84
N THR A 24 -14.24 11.12 -16.62
CA THR A 24 -14.41 12.33 -17.43
C THR A 24 -15.44 12.14 -18.54
N ASN A 25 -15.45 10.98 -19.19
CA ASN A 25 -16.42 10.64 -20.25
C ASN A 25 -17.87 10.63 -19.74
N TYR A 26 -18.10 10.37 -18.46
CA TYR A 26 -19.41 10.47 -17.81
C TYR A 26 -19.68 11.84 -17.16
N GLY A 27 -18.83 12.84 -17.41
CA GLY A 27 -19.00 14.20 -16.88
C GLY A 27 -18.55 14.40 -15.44
N GLY A 28 -17.84 13.44 -14.88
CA GLY A 28 -17.20 13.59 -13.57
C GLY A 28 -16.06 14.60 -13.64
N LEU A 29 -15.80 15.29 -12.54
CA LEU A 29 -14.69 16.23 -12.41
C LEU A 29 -13.56 15.58 -11.60
N ILE A 30 -12.34 15.65 -12.12
CA ILE A 30 -11.13 15.29 -11.43
C ILE A 30 -10.35 16.57 -11.18
N ILE A 31 -10.03 16.82 -9.92
CA ILE A 31 -9.27 18.00 -9.50
C ILE A 31 -7.97 17.50 -8.90
N GLU A 32 -6.86 17.80 -9.56
CA GLU A 32 -5.52 17.50 -9.04
C GLU A 32 -5.14 18.54 -7.98
N ALA A 33 -5.32 18.18 -6.72
CA ALA A 33 -4.98 19.02 -5.59
C ALA A 33 -4.72 18.17 -4.34
N CYS A 34 -3.93 18.70 -3.42
CA CYS A 34 -3.75 18.09 -2.11
C CYS A 34 -4.93 18.45 -1.21
N VAL A 35 -5.64 17.43 -0.68
CA VAL A 35 -6.65 17.66 0.36
C VAL A 35 -5.94 17.93 1.68
N ASN A 36 -6.20 19.09 2.27
CA ASN A 36 -5.56 19.55 3.50
C ASN A 36 -6.40 19.19 4.73
N SER A 37 -7.74 19.31 4.63
CA SER A 37 -8.64 18.98 5.72
C SER A 37 -10.05 18.66 5.22
N VAL A 38 -10.82 18.01 6.09
CA VAL A 38 -12.23 17.68 5.89
C VAL A 38 -13.00 17.98 7.15
N GLU A 39 -14.26 18.42 7.03
CA GLU A 39 -15.14 18.65 8.16
C GLU A 39 -16.59 18.31 7.82
N GLN A 40 -17.37 17.92 8.81
CA GLN A 40 -18.82 17.82 8.70
C GLN A 40 -19.47 19.13 9.16
N VAL A 41 -20.05 19.89 8.23
CA VAL A 41 -20.69 21.18 8.50
C VAL A 41 -22.12 20.97 9.04
N SER A 42 -22.80 19.96 8.52
CA SER A 42 -24.14 19.56 8.97
C SER A 42 -24.36 18.08 8.67
N PRO A 43 -25.46 17.45 9.12
CA PRO A 43 -25.72 16.02 8.86
C PRO A 43 -25.71 15.61 7.38
N GLU A 44 -25.88 16.55 6.46
CA GLU A 44 -25.90 16.30 5.01
C GLU A 44 -24.96 17.23 4.23
N CYS A 45 -23.99 17.85 4.89
CA CYS A 45 -23.02 18.72 4.26
C CYS A 45 -21.63 18.47 4.84
N PHE A 46 -20.73 18.09 3.96
CA PHE A 46 -19.29 17.94 4.21
C PHE A 46 -18.54 19.00 3.44
N ARG A 47 -17.50 19.54 4.04
CA ARG A 47 -16.61 20.49 3.38
C ARG A 47 -15.21 19.91 3.32
N VAL A 48 -14.61 19.98 2.13
CA VAL A 48 -13.24 19.52 1.84
C VAL A 48 -12.43 20.73 1.42
N PHE A 49 -11.31 20.93 2.08
CA PHE A 49 -10.35 21.99 1.73
C PHE A 49 -9.18 21.36 0.97
N ALA A 50 -8.94 21.84 -0.24
CA ALA A 50 -7.87 21.33 -1.09
C ALA A 50 -7.07 22.48 -1.73
N GLY A 51 -5.76 22.29 -1.86
CA GLY A 51 -4.87 23.26 -2.48
C GLY A 51 -3.41 22.90 -2.26
N ASP A 52 -2.52 23.51 -3.03
CA ASP A 52 -1.09 23.30 -2.93
C ASP A 52 -0.50 24.03 -1.72
N GLN A 53 0.69 23.61 -1.28
CA GLN A 53 1.40 24.28 -0.19
C GLN A 53 1.69 25.73 -0.54
N GLY A 54 1.25 26.64 0.35
CA GLY A 54 1.47 28.08 0.21
C GLY A 54 0.39 28.84 -0.57
N THR A 55 -0.68 28.16 -1.00
CA THR A 55 -1.88 28.79 -1.59
C THR A 55 -3.04 28.73 -0.60
N GLU A 56 -4.00 29.68 -0.71
CA GLU A 56 -5.25 29.56 0.03
C GLU A 56 -6.02 28.32 -0.49
N PRO A 57 -6.41 27.38 0.42
CA PRO A 57 -7.12 26.19 0.00
C PRO A 57 -8.52 26.54 -0.51
N GLN A 58 -8.90 25.94 -1.61
CA GLN A 58 -10.26 26.00 -2.15
C GLN A 58 -11.17 25.09 -1.32
N ALA A 59 -12.37 25.56 -0.97
CA ALA A 59 -13.38 24.78 -0.30
C ALA A 59 -14.37 24.16 -1.29
N PHE A 60 -14.67 22.86 -1.10
CA PHE A 60 -15.65 22.11 -1.85
C PHE A 60 -16.70 21.57 -0.88
N GLU A 61 -17.98 21.72 -1.21
CA GLU A 61 -19.08 21.17 -0.42
C GLU A 61 -19.72 19.97 -1.09
N ALA A 62 -20.07 18.95 -0.31
CA ALA A 62 -20.67 17.72 -0.78
C ALA A 62 -21.71 17.20 0.19
N ARG A 63 -22.78 16.57 -0.33
CA ARG A 63 -23.80 15.89 0.49
C ARG A 63 -23.33 14.54 1.03
N ARG A 64 -22.37 13.91 0.35
CA ARG A 64 -21.77 12.61 0.71
C ARG A 64 -20.28 12.69 0.44
N LEU A 65 -19.51 11.95 1.22
CA LEU A 65 -18.06 11.89 1.11
C LEU A 65 -17.61 10.43 1.02
N LEU A 66 -16.73 10.11 0.07
CA LEU A 66 -16.05 8.82 -0.03
C LEU A 66 -14.56 9.00 0.26
N LEU A 67 -14.08 8.33 1.30
CA LEU A 67 -12.66 8.24 1.61
C LEU A 67 -12.04 7.07 0.82
N ALA A 68 -11.16 7.37 -0.10
CA ALA A 68 -10.39 6.40 -0.89
C ALA A 68 -8.90 6.74 -0.85
N THR A 69 -8.42 7.12 0.35
CA THR A 69 -7.08 7.69 0.57
C THR A 69 -5.99 6.64 0.65
N GLY A 70 -6.35 5.36 0.79
CA GLY A 70 -5.42 4.25 0.84
C GLY A 70 -4.52 4.24 2.08
N LEU A 71 -3.45 3.48 1.96
CA LEU A 71 -2.41 3.30 2.97
C LEU A 71 -1.08 3.85 2.48
N ARG A 72 -0.18 4.07 3.43
CA ARG A 72 1.21 4.38 3.17
C ARG A 72 2.07 3.28 3.78
N ASP A 73 2.98 2.71 2.97
CA ASP A 73 3.96 1.77 3.47
C ASP A 73 4.95 2.45 4.41
N LEU A 74 5.25 1.79 5.52
CA LEU A 74 6.38 2.17 6.36
C LEU A 74 7.66 1.73 5.65
N THR A 75 8.51 2.68 5.32
CA THR A 75 9.76 2.44 4.59
C THR A 75 10.95 2.84 5.45
N PRO A 76 12.09 2.13 5.34
CA PRO A 76 13.28 2.53 6.07
C PRO A 76 13.85 3.84 5.50
N ASP A 77 14.46 4.65 6.34
CA ASP A 77 15.27 5.79 5.90
C ASP A 77 16.65 5.28 5.44
N CYS A 78 16.67 4.66 4.28
CA CYS A 78 17.81 3.96 3.72
C CYS A 78 18.11 4.51 2.32
N PRO A 79 19.33 5.03 2.06
CA PRO A 79 19.77 5.45 0.76
C PRO A 79 19.55 4.37 -0.31
N GLY A 80 19.01 4.76 -1.45
CA GLY A 80 18.69 3.84 -2.55
C GLY A 80 17.29 3.21 -2.47
N PHE A 81 16.63 3.18 -1.32
CA PHE A 81 15.34 2.50 -1.19
C PHE A 81 14.28 3.08 -2.13
N ARG A 82 14.11 4.41 -2.13
CA ARG A 82 13.11 5.09 -2.96
C ARG A 82 13.42 5.04 -4.46
N GLU A 83 14.69 4.97 -4.82
CA GLU A 83 15.13 4.88 -6.22
C GLU A 83 14.68 3.58 -6.87
N PHE A 84 14.63 2.48 -6.12
CA PHE A 84 14.28 1.14 -6.61
C PHE A 84 12.84 0.75 -6.30
N TYR A 85 12.14 1.48 -5.43
CA TYR A 85 10.76 1.19 -5.02
C TYR A 85 9.79 1.15 -6.22
N GLY A 86 9.01 0.07 -6.33
CA GLY A 86 8.06 -0.17 -7.42
C GLY A 86 8.72 -0.58 -8.76
N SER A 87 10.02 -1.00 -8.72
CA SER A 87 10.73 -1.53 -9.89
C SER A 87 11.51 -2.79 -9.58
N SER A 88 12.29 -2.80 -8.49
CA SER A 88 13.00 -3.96 -7.96
C SER A 88 12.97 -4.01 -6.44
N VAL A 89 12.28 -3.07 -5.79
CA VAL A 89 11.90 -3.09 -4.38
C VAL A 89 10.38 -3.05 -4.30
N PHE A 90 9.77 -4.05 -3.67
CA PHE A 90 8.33 -4.31 -3.69
C PHE A 90 7.80 -4.60 -2.29
N HIS A 91 6.50 -4.39 -2.07
CA HIS A 91 5.83 -4.76 -0.82
C HIS A 91 4.86 -5.93 -0.98
N CYS A 92 4.37 -6.20 -2.18
CA CYS A 92 3.29 -7.16 -2.42
C CYS A 92 3.78 -8.36 -3.26
N PRO A 93 3.97 -9.55 -2.66
CA PRO A 93 4.38 -10.74 -3.39
C PRO A 93 3.34 -11.22 -4.43
N ASP A 94 2.05 -11.01 -4.14
CA ASP A 94 0.96 -11.42 -5.03
C ASP A 94 0.84 -10.49 -6.26
N CYS A 95 1.37 -9.27 -6.15
CA CYS A 95 1.35 -8.28 -7.21
C CYS A 95 2.55 -8.38 -8.15
N ASP A 96 3.74 -8.61 -7.59
CA ASP A 96 5.02 -8.46 -8.29
C ASP A 96 5.92 -9.71 -8.18
N GLY A 97 5.44 -10.78 -7.54
CA GLY A 97 6.23 -12.00 -7.34
C GLY A 97 6.61 -12.70 -8.65
N TYR A 98 5.78 -12.61 -9.68
CA TYR A 98 6.08 -13.21 -10.98
C TYR A 98 7.34 -12.62 -11.62
N GLU A 99 7.59 -11.31 -11.44
CA GLU A 99 8.75 -10.61 -11.98
C GLU A 99 10.07 -11.03 -11.35
N VAL A 100 10.02 -11.67 -10.17
CA VAL A 100 11.21 -12.14 -9.45
C VAL A 100 11.41 -13.64 -9.52
N LYS A 101 10.69 -14.31 -10.40
CA LYS A 101 10.84 -15.76 -10.61
C LYS A 101 12.30 -16.13 -10.89
N ASP A 102 12.79 -17.10 -10.12
CA ASP A 102 14.16 -17.66 -10.20
C ASP A 102 15.28 -16.62 -9.92
N LYS A 103 14.97 -15.43 -9.40
CA LYS A 103 15.93 -14.39 -9.01
C LYS A 103 16.38 -14.52 -7.56
N ARG A 104 17.50 -13.88 -7.23
CA ARG A 104 17.98 -13.74 -5.85
C ARG A 104 17.17 -12.62 -5.18
N VAL A 105 16.44 -12.96 -4.14
CA VAL A 105 15.52 -12.03 -3.46
C VAL A 105 15.93 -11.82 -2.01
N ALA A 106 16.13 -10.58 -1.62
CA ALA A 106 16.21 -10.17 -0.23
C ALA A 106 14.79 -9.87 0.31
N VAL A 107 14.52 -10.24 1.55
CA VAL A 107 13.26 -9.93 2.23
C VAL A 107 13.57 -9.10 3.46
N LEU A 108 13.18 -7.83 3.49
CA LEU A 108 13.32 -6.95 4.65
C LEU A 108 12.03 -6.98 5.45
N ALA A 109 12.02 -7.73 6.55
CA ALA A 109 10.83 -7.90 7.37
C ALA A 109 11.20 -8.18 8.83
N HIS A 110 10.34 -7.73 9.75
CA HIS A 110 10.47 -7.98 11.18
C HIS A 110 9.09 -8.19 11.83
N GLY A 111 9.10 -8.61 13.10
CA GLY A 111 7.88 -8.91 13.84
C GLY A 111 7.31 -10.30 13.54
N GLU A 112 6.13 -10.58 14.07
CA GLU A 112 5.51 -11.92 14.10
C GLU A 112 5.23 -12.52 12.72
N ASN A 113 5.02 -11.68 11.69
CA ASN A 113 4.69 -12.12 10.34
C ASN A 113 5.90 -12.27 9.41
N SER A 114 7.13 -11.97 9.88
CA SER A 114 8.32 -11.96 9.03
C SER A 114 8.62 -13.31 8.39
N ALA A 115 8.50 -14.40 9.16
CA ALA A 115 8.74 -15.74 8.66
C ALA A 115 7.67 -16.18 7.63
N ALA A 116 6.40 -15.91 7.91
CA ALA A 116 5.30 -16.24 6.99
C ALA A 116 5.40 -15.43 5.69
N PHE A 117 5.72 -14.14 5.77
CA PHE A 117 5.94 -13.29 4.61
C PHE A 117 7.12 -13.79 3.77
N THR A 118 8.24 -14.16 4.42
CA THR A 118 9.40 -14.71 3.73
C THR A 118 9.08 -16.05 3.05
N ALA A 119 8.32 -16.93 3.71
CA ALA A 119 7.90 -18.21 3.14
C ALA A 119 6.99 -18.03 1.91
N ASN A 120 6.17 -16.97 1.86
CA ASN A 120 5.35 -16.68 0.69
C ASN A 120 6.21 -16.35 -0.56
N ILE A 121 7.35 -15.69 -0.39
CA ILE A 121 8.29 -15.40 -1.50
C ILE A 121 8.86 -16.67 -2.13
N LEU A 122 9.00 -17.76 -1.36
CA LEU A 122 9.49 -19.05 -1.88
C LEU A 122 8.58 -19.67 -2.95
N THR A 123 7.35 -19.20 -3.08
CA THR A 123 6.46 -19.56 -4.20
C THR A 123 7.04 -19.17 -5.55
N TRP A 124 7.85 -18.10 -5.58
CA TRP A 124 8.39 -17.50 -6.80
C TRP A 124 9.86 -17.85 -7.05
N THR A 125 10.66 -17.97 -6.00
CA THR A 125 12.10 -18.28 -6.10
C THR A 125 12.60 -19.04 -4.88
N SER A 126 13.56 -19.94 -5.07
CA SER A 126 14.24 -20.63 -3.98
C SER A 126 15.43 -19.83 -3.40
N HIS A 127 15.82 -18.72 -4.01
CA HIS A 127 16.99 -17.92 -3.63
C HIS A 127 16.57 -16.74 -2.74
N VAL A 128 16.15 -17.03 -1.51
CA VAL A 128 15.62 -16.03 -0.57
C VAL A 128 16.55 -15.86 0.63
N THR A 129 16.78 -14.61 1.01
CA THR A 129 17.49 -14.23 2.26
C THR A 129 16.63 -13.27 3.06
N LEU A 130 16.28 -13.62 4.31
CA LEU A 130 15.59 -12.73 5.23
C LEU A 130 16.60 -11.75 5.86
N LEU A 131 16.27 -10.46 5.86
CA LEU A 131 16.97 -9.37 6.52
C LEU A 131 16.09 -8.87 7.67
N THR A 132 16.56 -9.02 8.91
CA THR A 132 15.76 -8.63 10.09
C THR A 132 16.09 -7.24 10.63
N ASP A 133 17.11 -6.59 10.08
CA ASP A 133 17.48 -5.21 10.40
C ASP A 133 17.57 -4.95 11.92
N HIS A 134 18.40 -5.70 12.61
CA HIS A 134 18.57 -5.74 14.08
C HIS A 134 17.38 -6.28 14.90
N HIS A 135 16.25 -6.59 14.27
CA HIS A 135 15.12 -7.11 15.01
C HIS A 135 15.31 -8.59 15.34
N GLU A 136 14.81 -8.97 16.51
CA GLU A 136 14.84 -10.37 16.94
C GLU A 136 13.83 -11.20 16.15
N ILE A 137 14.21 -12.43 15.85
CA ILE A 137 13.34 -13.46 15.30
C ILE A 137 13.20 -14.60 16.30
N SER A 138 11.99 -15.10 16.46
CA SER A 138 11.73 -16.21 17.39
C SER A 138 12.52 -17.48 17.02
N ASN A 139 12.82 -18.32 18.00
CA ASN A 139 13.49 -19.61 17.74
C ASN A 139 12.65 -20.54 16.84
N SER A 140 11.32 -20.48 16.96
CA SER A 140 10.40 -21.25 16.11
C SER A 140 10.46 -20.78 14.65
N ASP A 141 10.45 -19.46 14.43
CA ASP A 141 10.52 -18.89 13.07
C ASP A 141 11.89 -19.16 12.44
N ARG A 142 12.96 -19.02 13.23
CA ARG A 142 14.31 -19.35 12.77
C ARG A 142 14.41 -20.83 12.35
N ALA A 143 13.84 -21.75 13.14
CA ALA A 143 13.82 -23.15 12.80
C ALA A 143 12.97 -23.45 11.55
N SER A 144 11.82 -22.80 11.41
CA SER A 144 10.94 -22.93 10.24
C SER A 144 11.62 -22.45 8.96
N LEU A 145 12.27 -21.30 8.99
CA LEU A 145 13.01 -20.74 7.85
C LEU A 145 14.25 -21.58 7.51
N ALA A 146 14.96 -22.09 8.49
CA ALA A 146 16.08 -23.02 8.29
C ALA A 146 15.65 -24.32 7.60
N ALA A 147 14.47 -24.85 7.95
CA ALA A 147 13.90 -26.03 7.29
C ALA A 147 13.52 -25.79 5.82
N LEU A 148 13.35 -24.52 5.42
CA LEU A 148 13.07 -24.07 4.06
C LEU A 148 14.34 -23.59 3.32
N ASP A 149 15.52 -23.80 3.90
CA ASP A 149 16.84 -23.36 3.37
C ASP A 149 16.94 -21.84 3.16
N VAL A 150 16.24 -21.06 3.99
CA VAL A 150 16.29 -19.59 3.95
C VAL A 150 17.43 -19.09 4.83
N ALA A 151 18.35 -18.32 4.23
CA ALA A 151 19.39 -17.62 4.97
C ALA A 151 18.81 -16.42 5.72
N ILE A 152 19.36 -16.11 6.90
CA ILE A 152 18.94 -14.98 7.74
C ILE A 152 20.14 -14.07 7.99
N ARG A 153 19.99 -12.80 7.72
CA ARG A 153 20.92 -11.71 8.03
C ARG A 153 20.28 -10.81 9.08
N THR A 154 21.00 -10.50 10.13
CA THR A 154 20.48 -9.71 11.27
C THR A 154 21.08 -8.32 11.38
N GLU A 155 22.08 -8.01 10.58
CA GLU A 155 22.77 -6.73 10.56
C GLU A 155 21.86 -5.63 9.98
N ALA A 156 22.04 -4.38 10.42
CA ALA A 156 21.28 -3.25 9.90
C ALA A 156 21.51 -3.05 8.41
N VAL A 157 20.44 -2.83 7.70
CA VAL A 157 20.48 -2.41 6.30
C VAL A 157 20.81 -0.91 6.24
N VAL A 158 21.90 -0.54 5.59
CA VAL A 158 22.36 0.85 5.55
C VAL A 158 22.25 1.50 4.17
N ALA A 159 22.23 0.72 3.09
CA ALA A 159 22.05 1.25 1.75
C ALA A 159 21.61 0.17 0.76
N LEU A 160 20.92 0.59 -0.29
CA LEU A 160 20.63 -0.19 -1.48
C LEU A 160 21.41 0.41 -2.66
N GLU A 161 22.07 -0.43 -3.44
CA GLU A 161 22.76 0.00 -4.64
C GLU A 161 22.37 -0.84 -5.86
N GLY A 162 22.47 -0.21 -7.03
CA GLY A 162 22.17 -0.87 -8.29
C GLY A 162 22.25 0.09 -9.48
N ASP A 163 21.70 -0.36 -10.59
CA ASP A 163 21.57 0.42 -11.81
C ASP A 163 20.40 1.42 -11.66
N LYS A 164 20.69 2.65 -11.27
CA LYS A 164 19.69 3.70 -11.06
C LYS A 164 18.93 4.09 -12.33
N PRO A 165 19.55 4.25 -13.51
CA PRO A 165 18.83 4.51 -14.76
C PRO A 165 17.77 3.47 -15.08
N ASN A 166 18.05 2.20 -14.88
CA ASN A 166 17.13 1.09 -15.11
C ASN A 166 16.31 0.71 -13.86
N ARG A 167 16.56 1.39 -12.72
CA ARG A 167 15.93 1.15 -11.43
C ARG A 167 16.01 -0.34 -11.00
N GLN A 168 17.18 -0.96 -11.26
CA GLN A 168 17.44 -2.35 -10.95
C GLN A 168 18.37 -2.46 -9.75
N LEU A 169 17.89 -3.04 -8.65
CA LEU A 169 18.66 -3.38 -7.47
C LEU A 169 19.73 -4.43 -7.80
N GLN A 170 20.91 -4.31 -7.21
CA GLN A 170 22.00 -5.25 -7.37
C GLN A 170 22.59 -5.69 -6.02
N ARG A 171 22.58 -4.83 -5.00
CA ARG A 171 23.20 -5.10 -3.71
C ARG A 171 22.49 -4.42 -2.55
N VAL A 172 22.50 -5.10 -1.41
CA VAL A 172 22.15 -4.55 -0.10
C VAL A 172 23.40 -4.44 0.75
N PHE A 173 23.65 -3.28 1.33
CA PHE A 173 24.76 -3.01 2.24
C PHE A 173 24.28 -3.03 3.68
N PHE A 174 25.15 -3.52 4.56
CA PHE A 174 24.88 -3.65 5.97
C PHE A 174 25.85 -2.80 6.80
N SER A 175 25.51 -2.55 8.06
CA SER A 175 26.39 -1.85 9.01
C SER A 175 27.71 -2.57 9.23
N GLU A 176 27.72 -3.88 9.07
CA GLU A 176 28.90 -4.75 9.16
C GLU A 176 28.73 -5.99 8.25
N GLY A 177 29.85 -6.62 7.91
CA GLY A 177 29.87 -7.78 7.01
C GLY A 177 29.85 -7.41 5.54
N GLU A 178 29.82 -8.44 4.69
CA GLU A 178 29.86 -8.29 3.24
C GLU A 178 28.46 -7.91 2.68
N PRO A 179 28.41 -7.12 1.61
CA PRO A 179 27.16 -6.83 0.91
C PRO A 179 26.46 -8.11 0.42
N LEU A 180 25.14 -8.10 0.36
CA LEU A 180 24.34 -9.16 -0.23
C LEU A 180 24.02 -8.81 -1.69
N GLU A 181 24.47 -9.65 -2.61
CA GLU A 181 24.07 -9.58 -4.01
C GLU A 181 22.62 -10.06 -4.15
N CYS A 182 21.74 -9.23 -4.68
CA CYS A 182 20.34 -9.58 -4.93
C CYS A 182 19.77 -8.82 -6.12
N ASP A 183 18.75 -9.39 -6.75
CA ASP A 183 18.15 -8.84 -7.96
C ASP A 183 16.84 -8.10 -7.63
N ALA A 184 16.25 -8.37 -6.46
CA ALA A 184 15.08 -7.68 -5.94
C ALA A 184 15.03 -7.74 -4.41
N LEU A 185 14.23 -6.86 -3.83
CA LEU A 185 13.93 -6.85 -2.41
C LEU A 185 12.42 -6.74 -2.20
N PHE A 186 11.85 -7.63 -1.38
CA PHE A 186 10.52 -7.44 -0.82
C PHE A 186 10.63 -6.92 0.60
N PHE A 187 9.71 -6.04 0.99
CA PHE A 187 9.67 -5.57 2.37
C PHE A 187 8.27 -5.67 2.98
N ASN A 188 8.24 -5.91 4.29
CA ASN A 188 7.03 -5.85 5.10
C ASN A 188 7.38 -5.24 6.46
N LEU A 189 7.28 -3.92 6.53
CA LEU A 189 7.57 -3.13 7.73
C LEU A 189 6.30 -2.54 8.34
N GLY A 190 5.13 -2.92 7.80
CA GLY A 190 3.83 -2.41 8.18
C GLY A 190 3.34 -1.26 7.28
N THR A 191 2.12 -0.87 7.54
CA THR A 191 1.43 0.22 6.83
C THR A 191 0.72 1.13 7.84
N GLU A 192 0.42 2.34 7.42
CA GLU A 192 -0.42 3.28 8.17
C GLU A 192 -1.45 3.94 7.26
N LEU A 193 -2.52 4.44 7.84
CA LEU A 193 -3.51 5.23 7.09
C LEU A 193 -2.82 6.46 6.48
N ALA A 194 -2.97 6.67 5.17
CA ALA A 194 -2.28 7.74 4.45
C ALA A 194 -2.71 9.14 4.92
N THR A 195 -3.88 9.26 5.55
CA THR A 195 -4.43 10.52 6.08
C THR A 195 -5.16 10.29 7.39
N ASN A 196 -5.39 11.36 8.15
CA ASN A 196 -6.20 11.36 9.37
C ASN A 196 -7.64 11.87 9.15
N PHE A 197 -8.14 11.90 7.93
CA PHE A 197 -9.50 12.42 7.64
C PHE A 197 -10.60 11.60 8.30
N HIS A 198 -10.39 10.30 8.46
CA HIS A 198 -11.29 9.43 9.20
C HIS A 198 -11.44 9.88 10.67
N GLU A 199 -10.35 10.31 11.31
CA GLU A 199 -10.35 10.84 12.69
C GLU A 199 -11.07 12.18 12.77
N ALA A 200 -10.74 13.13 11.85
CA ALA A 200 -11.38 14.44 11.77
C ALA A 200 -12.90 14.34 11.59
N LEU A 201 -13.39 13.31 10.91
CA LEU A 201 -14.81 13.03 10.70
C LEU A 201 -15.44 12.18 11.82
N GLY A 202 -14.67 11.63 12.76
CA GLY A 202 -15.16 10.76 13.83
C GLY A 202 -15.51 9.32 13.37
N CYS A 203 -14.91 8.85 12.29
CA CYS A 203 -15.09 7.47 11.83
C CYS A 203 -14.42 6.49 12.77
N ARG A 204 -15.14 5.39 13.11
CA ARG A 204 -14.60 4.30 13.91
C ARG A 204 -13.61 3.47 13.10
N LEU A 205 -12.55 3.03 13.76
CA LEU A 205 -11.64 2.04 13.21
C LEU A 205 -12.07 0.62 13.61
N ASP A 206 -11.71 -0.34 12.78
CA ASP A 206 -11.81 -1.75 13.10
C ASP A 206 -10.75 -2.10 14.16
N PRO A 207 -11.14 -2.75 15.28
CA PRO A 207 -10.24 -2.99 16.40
C PRO A 207 -9.15 -4.05 16.12
N GLU A 208 -9.32 -4.89 15.10
CA GLU A 208 -8.38 -5.97 14.78
C GLU A 208 -7.25 -5.49 13.88
N CYS A 209 -7.57 -4.61 12.90
CA CYS A 209 -6.58 -4.18 11.91
C CYS A 209 -6.29 -2.67 11.92
N GLY A 210 -7.05 -1.85 12.67
CA GLY A 210 -6.83 -0.40 12.73
C GLY A 210 -7.24 0.37 11.47
N LEU A 211 -7.97 -0.26 10.54
CA LEU A 211 -8.48 0.35 9.32
C LEU A 211 -9.88 0.92 9.52
N VAL A 212 -10.35 1.75 8.60
CA VAL A 212 -11.67 2.40 8.71
C VAL A 212 -12.78 1.35 8.59
N TRP A 213 -13.53 1.19 9.67
CA TRP A 213 -14.68 0.29 9.69
C TRP A 213 -15.77 0.76 8.73
N VAL A 214 -16.32 -0.19 7.96
CA VAL A 214 -17.46 0.04 7.06
C VAL A 214 -18.47 -1.08 7.20
N ASP A 215 -19.74 -0.75 6.92
CA ASP A 215 -20.78 -1.75 6.79
C ASP A 215 -20.80 -2.38 5.37
N LYS A 216 -21.77 -3.26 5.11
CA LYS A 216 -21.94 -3.91 3.79
C LYS A 216 -22.23 -2.95 2.63
N THR A 217 -22.62 -1.70 2.93
CA THR A 217 -22.90 -0.64 1.95
C THR A 217 -21.69 0.28 1.75
N ARG A 218 -20.57 -0.04 2.37
CA ARG A 218 -19.36 0.79 2.43
C ARG A 218 -19.53 2.09 3.20
N GLN A 219 -20.63 2.27 3.96
CA GLN A 219 -20.80 3.40 4.85
C GLN A 219 -19.98 3.19 6.13
N THR A 220 -19.27 4.23 6.55
CA THR A 220 -18.53 4.24 7.83
C THR A 220 -19.49 4.33 9.02
N SER A 221 -18.97 4.44 10.24
CA SER A 221 -19.79 4.72 11.42
C SER A 221 -20.44 6.12 11.40
N VAL A 222 -20.05 6.97 10.46
CA VAL A 222 -20.56 8.33 10.29
C VAL A 222 -21.51 8.38 9.09
N LYS A 223 -22.76 8.77 9.34
CA LYS A 223 -23.77 8.85 8.28
C LYS A 223 -23.34 9.80 7.17
N GLY A 224 -23.41 9.33 5.91
CA GLY A 224 -23.02 10.10 4.72
C GLY A 224 -21.55 10.06 4.39
N VAL A 225 -20.71 9.42 5.23
CA VAL A 225 -19.29 9.15 4.96
C VAL A 225 -19.13 7.68 4.60
N TYR A 226 -18.50 7.42 3.49
CA TYR A 226 -18.19 6.10 2.95
C TYR A 226 -16.66 5.91 2.88
N ALA A 227 -16.21 4.67 2.85
CA ALA A 227 -14.80 4.36 2.61
C ALA A 227 -14.66 3.13 1.70
N ALA A 228 -13.62 3.11 0.86
CA ALA A 228 -13.34 2.02 -0.07
C ALA A 228 -11.85 1.91 -0.36
N GLY A 229 -11.42 0.72 -0.76
CA GLY A 229 -10.02 0.38 -1.04
C GLY A 229 -9.22 0.08 0.23
N ASP A 230 -7.92 0.19 0.15
CA ASP A 230 -6.98 -0.28 1.18
C ASP A 230 -7.16 0.36 2.56
N ILE A 231 -7.88 1.47 2.63
CA ILE A 231 -8.27 2.11 3.90
C ILE A 231 -9.28 1.28 4.71
N THR A 232 -9.91 0.24 4.12
CA THR A 232 -10.94 -0.62 4.74
C THR A 232 -10.41 -2.03 5.04
N PRO A 233 -11.04 -2.79 5.99
CA PRO A 233 -10.59 -4.12 6.40
C PRO A 233 -10.82 -5.20 5.33
N ASN A 234 -10.09 -5.16 4.23
CA ASN A 234 -10.13 -6.14 3.14
C ASN A 234 -8.74 -6.41 2.57
N SER A 235 -8.64 -7.35 1.63
CA SER A 235 -7.39 -7.60 0.91
C SER A 235 -6.99 -6.38 0.10
N GLN A 236 -5.74 -5.94 0.27
CA GLN A 236 -5.16 -4.77 -0.39
C GLN A 236 -4.76 -5.10 -1.84
N LEU A 237 -5.77 -5.26 -2.69
CA LEU A 237 -5.64 -5.58 -4.10
C LEU A 237 -6.39 -4.55 -4.94
N ALA A 238 -5.80 -4.12 -6.05
CA ALA A 238 -6.42 -3.13 -6.93
C ALA A 238 -7.82 -3.53 -7.43
N VAL A 239 -8.05 -4.83 -7.68
CA VAL A 239 -9.35 -5.35 -8.09
C VAL A 239 -10.38 -5.26 -6.95
N VAL A 240 -9.96 -5.47 -5.70
CA VAL A 240 -10.82 -5.32 -4.52
C VAL A 240 -11.16 -3.85 -4.32
N ALA A 241 -10.17 -2.95 -4.37
CA ALA A 241 -10.38 -1.51 -4.26
C ALA A 241 -11.36 -0.99 -5.32
N ALA A 242 -11.25 -1.46 -6.57
CA ALA A 242 -12.17 -1.10 -7.66
C ALA A 242 -13.60 -1.61 -7.39
N ALA A 243 -13.75 -2.86 -6.92
CA ALA A 243 -15.05 -3.42 -6.57
C ALA A 243 -15.71 -2.67 -5.41
N GLU A 244 -14.94 -2.33 -4.37
CA GLU A 244 -15.44 -1.55 -3.24
C GLU A 244 -15.85 -0.13 -3.64
N GLY A 245 -15.06 0.52 -4.51
CA GLY A 245 -15.40 1.82 -5.08
C GLY A 245 -16.74 1.79 -5.83
N ALA A 246 -16.96 0.75 -6.66
CA ALA A 246 -18.23 0.56 -7.36
C ALA A 246 -19.40 0.34 -6.38
N MET A 247 -19.22 -0.47 -5.35
CA MET A 247 -20.23 -0.69 -4.31
C MET A 247 -20.56 0.61 -3.56
N ALA A 248 -19.55 1.35 -3.14
CA ALA A 248 -19.71 2.63 -2.47
C ALA A 248 -20.49 3.62 -3.35
N ALA A 249 -20.15 3.74 -4.64
CA ALA A 249 -20.82 4.63 -5.58
C ALA A 249 -22.31 4.31 -5.73
N ILE A 250 -22.69 3.02 -5.83
CA ILE A 250 -24.09 2.58 -5.91
C ILE A 250 -24.85 3.00 -4.65
N HIS A 251 -24.29 2.75 -3.48
CA HIS A 251 -24.98 3.07 -2.20
C HIS A 251 -24.99 4.57 -1.91
N ILE A 252 -23.97 5.31 -2.29
CA ILE A 252 -23.98 6.79 -2.27
C ILE A 252 -25.13 7.31 -3.12
N HIS A 253 -25.27 6.84 -4.36
CA HIS A 253 -26.36 7.23 -5.24
C HIS A 253 -27.72 6.95 -4.61
N GLN A 254 -27.96 5.73 -4.13
CA GLN A 254 -29.20 5.35 -3.46
C GLN A 254 -29.51 6.23 -2.23
N SER A 255 -28.51 6.67 -1.49
CA SER A 255 -28.65 7.54 -0.33
C SER A 255 -29.00 9.00 -0.67
N LEU A 256 -28.91 9.38 -1.94
CA LEU A 256 -29.19 10.73 -2.44
C LEU A 256 -30.59 10.87 -3.05
N LEU A 257 -31.28 9.73 -3.28
CA LEU A 257 -32.65 9.65 -3.74
C LEU A 257 -33.63 9.86 -2.59
#